data_33e187f908c09c049cbe082ec22fccf7
#
_entry.id   33e187f908c09c049cbe082ec22fccf7
#
_cell.length_a   1.000
_cell.length_b   1.000
_cell.length_c   1.000
_cell.angle_alpha   90.00
_cell.angle_beta   90.00
_cell.angle_gamma   90.00
#
_symmetry.space_group_name_H-M   'P 1'
#
loop_
_entity.id
_entity.type
_entity.pdbx_description
1 polymer ?
#
loop_
_entity_poly.entity_id
_entity_poly.type
_entity_poly.pdbx_seq_one_letter_code
_entity_poly.pdbx_strand_id
1 'polypeptide(L)'
;MKEVIKIHKNDNVLLAMRHFNKGERLYTDGLAIEVKDPVKRGHKIALQTIEENGSIIKYGFSIGRATRRISAGEHIHTHNLQTNLSDVQEYTYSPRFEDNPFTNENRTFKGYKRENGTSGVRNELWIVPTVGCVNGVAEKILQRFVKEAKDIAPFDNVLVLKHQYGCSQLGDDHENTKQMLINAIRHPNAGGVLVLGLGCENNELAAIKETLSEVNGDRLKFLESQAVTDEIEAGTALLQEIHLAAKGDKREEIPLSELSIGLKCGGSDGFSGITANPLLGRFSDYLIAQGGSTVLTEVPEMFGAETILMQRAASEEVFHKTVRLINDFKQYFMKHEQPIYENPSPGNKEGGISTLEDKSLGCTQKAGLAPVSDVLTYGETLKTKGLTLLSAPGNDLIASSALAAAGCHIVLFTTGRGTPFGTFVPTVKVSTNTDLFQSKPHWIDYNAGRLAEDQTTEDHIVRDFIQYIIKVASGEYVNNEKNDFRELAIFKSGVTL
;
A
#
# COMPACT_ATOMS: atom_id res chain seq x y z
N MET A 1 -26.05 12.24 14.20
CA MET A 1 -25.09 11.18 13.85
C MET A 1 -25.78 9.83 13.95
N LYS A 2 -25.64 8.95 12.97
CA LYS A 2 -26.21 7.59 13.07
C LYS A 2 -25.52 6.82 14.19
N GLU A 3 -26.26 6.11 15.03
CA GLU A 3 -25.68 5.32 16.13
C GLU A 3 -25.14 3.98 15.64
N VAL A 4 -25.70 3.45 14.56
CA VAL A 4 -25.31 2.20 13.89
C VAL A 4 -25.39 2.36 12.38
N ILE A 5 -24.61 1.57 11.64
CA ILE A 5 -24.66 1.52 10.16
C ILE A 5 -24.89 0.07 9.72
N LYS A 6 -25.88 -0.14 8.84
CA LYS A 6 -26.01 -1.30 7.99
C LYS A 6 -25.31 -0.98 6.66
N ILE A 7 -24.23 -1.68 6.33
CA ILE A 7 -23.37 -1.32 5.19
C ILE A 7 -24.03 -1.73 3.87
N HIS A 8 -24.59 -2.93 3.81
CA HIS A 8 -25.25 -3.45 2.60
C HIS A 8 -26.64 -3.97 2.96
N LYS A 9 -27.59 -3.89 2.03
CA LYS A 9 -28.99 -4.32 2.25
C LYS A 9 -29.14 -5.77 2.73
N ASN A 10 -28.21 -6.65 2.35
CA ASN A 10 -28.22 -8.06 2.73
C ASN A 10 -27.52 -8.35 4.07
N ASP A 11 -26.92 -7.36 4.72
CA ASP A 11 -26.19 -7.57 5.96
C ASP A 11 -27.14 -7.99 7.08
N ASN A 12 -26.73 -8.97 7.87
CA ASN A 12 -27.43 -9.39 9.09
C ASN A 12 -26.70 -8.90 10.35
N VAL A 13 -25.75 -7.99 10.17
CA VAL A 13 -25.03 -7.29 11.23
C VAL A 13 -25.11 -5.78 11.04
N LEU A 14 -24.98 -5.04 12.15
CA LEU A 14 -24.83 -3.59 12.21
C LEU A 14 -23.43 -3.25 12.73
N LEU A 15 -22.83 -2.20 12.21
CA LEU A 15 -21.61 -1.63 12.75
C LEU A 15 -21.94 -0.56 13.79
N ALA A 16 -21.39 -0.67 15.00
CA ALA A 16 -21.56 0.28 16.08
C ALA A 16 -20.74 1.56 15.83
N MET A 17 -21.41 2.72 15.78
CA MET A 17 -20.76 4.02 15.58
C MET A 17 -20.32 4.69 16.89
N ARG A 18 -20.82 4.17 18.01
CA ARG A 18 -20.44 4.54 19.39
C ARG A 18 -20.34 3.30 20.27
N HIS A 19 -19.97 3.48 21.52
CA HIS A 19 -20.08 2.42 22.52
C HIS A 19 -21.54 2.23 22.92
N PHE A 20 -21.95 0.97 23.11
CA PHE A 20 -23.23 0.57 23.64
C PHE A 20 -23.05 -0.23 24.90
N ASN A 21 -23.88 0.02 25.91
CA ASN A 21 -23.96 -0.79 27.11
C ASN A 21 -25.05 -1.85 26.95
N LYS A 22 -24.95 -2.93 27.72
CA LYS A 22 -26.00 -3.94 27.81
C LYS A 22 -27.31 -3.31 28.26
N GLY A 23 -28.42 -3.67 27.61
CA GLY A 23 -29.77 -3.17 27.89
C GLY A 23 -30.13 -1.87 27.19
N GLU A 24 -29.17 -1.20 26.52
CA GLU A 24 -29.51 -0.04 25.68
C GLU A 24 -30.35 -0.48 24.47
N ARG A 25 -31.22 0.42 24.00
CA ARG A 25 -32.01 0.21 22.79
C ARG A 25 -31.42 1.01 21.64
N LEU A 26 -31.14 0.35 20.53
CA LEU A 26 -30.77 0.98 19.27
C LEU A 26 -31.96 0.93 18.29
N TYR A 27 -32.05 1.92 17.42
CA TYR A 27 -33.12 2.03 16.42
C TYR A 27 -32.49 2.07 15.02
N THR A 28 -32.96 1.18 14.14
CA THR A 28 -32.50 1.12 12.74
C THR A 28 -33.61 0.55 11.86
N ASP A 29 -33.79 1.12 10.67
CA ASP A 29 -34.79 0.66 9.67
C ASP A 29 -36.19 0.36 10.24
N GLY A 30 -36.63 1.15 11.23
CA GLY A 30 -37.91 0.98 11.91
C GLY A 30 -37.92 -0.14 12.96
N LEU A 31 -36.83 -0.78 13.23
CA LEU A 31 -36.66 -1.82 14.25
C LEU A 31 -36.06 -1.23 15.53
N ALA A 32 -36.55 -1.70 16.68
CA ALA A 32 -35.95 -1.45 17.99
C ALA A 32 -35.26 -2.73 18.47
N ILE A 33 -33.94 -2.68 18.69
CA ILE A 33 -33.15 -3.84 19.11
C ILE A 33 -32.54 -3.53 20.48
N GLU A 34 -32.71 -4.42 21.44
CA GLU A 34 -32.05 -4.33 22.75
C GLU A 34 -30.65 -4.94 22.66
N VAL A 35 -29.64 -4.14 22.97
CA VAL A 35 -28.23 -4.58 23.01
C VAL A 35 -28.00 -5.52 24.19
N LYS A 36 -27.54 -6.74 23.92
CA LYS A 36 -27.43 -7.82 24.92
C LYS A 36 -26.07 -7.89 25.60
N ASP A 37 -25.03 -7.34 24.96
CA ASP A 37 -23.68 -7.31 25.46
C ASP A 37 -23.11 -5.89 25.33
N PRO A 38 -22.10 -5.49 26.13
CA PRO A 38 -21.35 -4.27 25.86
C PRO A 38 -20.67 -4.36 24.49
N VAL A 39 -20.88 -3.37 23.61
CA VAL A 39 -20.30 -3.35 22.26
C VAL A 39 -19.49 -2.08 22.09
N LYS A 40 -18.20 -2.24 21.72
CA LYS A 40 -17.31 -1.11 21.43
C LYS A 40 -17.62 -0.50 20.07
N ARG A 41 -17.29 0.79 19.90
CA ARG A 41 -17.29 1.47 18.61
C ARG A 41 -16.47 0.67 17.59
N GLY A 42 -16.97 0.51 16.35
CA GLY A 42 -16.32 -0.27 15.29
C GLY A 42 -16.60 -1.77 15.34
N HIS A 43 -17.29 -2.27 16.38
CA HIS A 43 -17.67 -3.67 16.50
C HIS A 43 -19.06 -3.94 15.90
N LYS A 44 -19.39 -5.23 15.72
CA LYS A 44 -20.62 -5.71 15.09
C LYS A 44 -21.68 -6.09 16.12
N ILE A 45 -22.95 -5.74 15.82
CA ILE A 45 -24.13 -6.12 16.58
C ILE A 45 -25.00 -6.97 15.64
N ALA A 46 -25.54 -8.09 16.11
CA ALA A 46 -26.49 -8.91 15.36
C ALA A 46 -27.79 -8.12 15.09
N LEU A 47 -28.15 -7.94 13.82
CA LEU A 47 -29.41 -7.30 13.42
C LEU A 47 -30.61 -8.21 13.66
N GLN A 48 -30.42 -9.51 13.50
CA GLN A 48 -31.44 -10.57 13.63
C GLN A 48 -30.81 -11.81 14.28
N THR A 49 -31.62 -12.77 14.65
CA THR A 49 -31.12 -14.05 15.14
C THR A 49 -30.42 -14.81 14.01
N ILE A 50 -29.25 -15.35 14.31
CA ILE A 50 -28.43 -16.17 13.40
C ILE A 50 -28.27 -17.52 14.09
N GLU A 51 -28.72 -18.58 13.41
CA GLU A 51 -28.62 -19.94 13.95
C GLU A 51 -27.17 -20.45 13.93
N GLU A 52 -26.86 -21.46 14.70
CA GLU A 52 -25.53 -22.11 14.69
C GLU A 52 -25.21 -22.59 13.26
N ASN A 53 -23.97 -22.40 12.83
CA ASN A 53 -23.47 -22.59 11.47
C ASN A 53 -24.09 -21.65 10.40
N GLY A 54 -25.01 -20.75 10.79
CA GLY A 54 -25.54 -19.72 9.90
C GLY A 54 -24.49 -18.72 9.46
N SER A 55 -24.56 -18.26 8.21
CA SER A 55 -23.63 -17.27 7.67
C SER A 55 -23.83 -15.90 8.32
N ILE A 56 -22.72 -15.28 8.71
CA ILE A 56 -22.67 -13.89 9.15
C ILE A 56 -22.30 -13.03 7.95
N ILE A 57 -23.20 -12.09 7.59
CA ILE A 57 -23.12 -11.30 6.35
C ILE A 57 -22.76 -9.86 6.69
N LYS A 58 -21.70 -9.36 6.06
CA LYS A 58 -21.25 -7.95 6.09
C LYS A 58 -20.74 -7.56 4.70
N TYR A 59 -20.96 -6.33 4.28
CA TYR A 59 -20.66 -5.88 2.91
C TYR A 59 -21.42 -6.66 1.82
N GLY A 60 -22.52 -7.33 2.15
CA GLY A 60 -23.27 -8.20 1.25
C GLY A 60 -22.70 -9.61 1.07
N PHE A 61 -21.59 -9.94 1.72
CA PHE A 61 -20.87 -11.21 1.62
C PHE A 61 -20.74 -11.90 2.98
N SER A 62 -20.51 -13.21 2.98
CA SER A 62 -20.21 -13.94 4.21
C SER A 62 -18.82 -13.57 4.75
N ILE A 63 -18.78 -13.18 6.02
CA ILE A 63 -17.54 -12.97 6.77
C ILE A 63 -17.19 -14.16 7.68
N GLY A 64 -17.87 -15.28 7.52
CA GLY A 64 -17.73 -16.49 8.31
C GLY A 64 -19.08 -17.03 8.76
N ARG A 65 -19.06 -17.98 9.71
CA ARG A 65 -20.25 -18.64 10.26
C ARG A 65 -20.32 -18.53 11.77
N ALA A 66 -21.53 -18.55 12.31
CA ALA A 66 -21.78 -18.55 13.73
C ALA A 66 -21.36 -19.88 14.36
N THR A 67 -20.63 -19.83 15.48
CA THR A 67 -20.21 -21.05 16.23
C THR A 67 -21.27 -21.54 17.22
N ARG A 68 -22.30 -20.74 17.44
CA ARG A 68 -23.49 -21.01 18.24
C ARG A 68 -24.64 -20.14 17.74
N ARG A 69 -25.84 -20.38 18.22
CA ARG A 69 -26.96 -19.45 18.00
C ARG A 69 -26.63 -18.08 18.57
N ILE A 70 -26.80 -17.01 17.78
CA ILE A 70 -26.58 -15.61 18.12
C ILE A 70 -27.95 -14.90 18.04
N SER A 71 -28.39 -14.29 19.12
CA SER A 71 -29.67 -13.56 19.12
C SER A 71 -29.47 -12.12 18.60
N ALA A 72 -30.55 -11.51 18.12
CA ALA A 72 -30.55 -10.09 17.77
C ALA A 72 -30.08 -9.25 18.98
N GLY A 73 -29.21 -8.27 18.74
CA GLY A 73 -28.59 -7.40 19.75
C GLY A 73 -27.33 -7.96 20.42
N GLU A 74 -26.94 -9.20 20.15
CA GLU A 74 -25.66 -9.74 20.68
C GLU A 74 -24.46 -9.15 19.92
N HIS A 75 -23.34 -9.03 20.63
CA HIS A 75 -22.04 -8.69 20.06
C HIS A 75 -21.52 -9.84 19.23
N ILE A 76 -21.12 -9.56 17.97
CA ILE A 76 -20.51 -10.54 17.06
C ILE A 76 -19.01 -10.29 16.97
N HIS A 77 -18.22 -11.30 17.39
CA HIS A 77 -16.77 -11.27 17.30
C HIS A 77 -16.19 -12.69 17.40
N THR A 78 -14.88 -12.82 17.57
CA THR A 78 -14.13 -14.08 17.59
C THR A 78 -14.66 -15.16 18.58
N HIS A 79 -15.46 -14.78 19.58
CA HIS A 79 -16.07 -15.71 20.54
C HIS A 79 -17.31 -16.46 20.00
N ASN A 80 -17.88 -15.99 18.89
CA ASN A 80 -19.08 -16.58 18.28
C ASN A 80 -19.11 -16.55 16.74
N LEU A 81 -17.99 -16.20 16.12
CA LEU A 81 -17.79 -16.16 14.67
C LEU A 81 -16.47 -16.85 14.31
N GLN A 82 -16.51 -17.78 13.37
CA GLN A 82 -15.34 -18.44 12.80
C GLN A 82 -15.28 -18.28 11.29
N THR A 83 -14.07 -18.34 10.72
CA THR A 83 -13.80 -18.27 9.28
C THR A 83 -14.41 -19.46 8.51
N ASN A 84 -14.74 -19.24 7.23
CA ASN A 84 -15.08 -20.27 6.25
C ASN A 84 -13.89 -20.58 5.32
N LEU A 85 -12.77 -19.89 5.48
CA LEU A 85 -11.62 -20.09 4.60
C LEU A 85 -11.02 -21.48 4.76
N SER A 86 -10.72 -22.09 3.65
CA SER A 86 -10.03 -23.38 3.50
C SER A 86 -8.94 -23.22 2.44
N ASP A 87 -8.27 -24.30 2.13
CA ASP A 87 -7.12 -24.42 1.23
C ASP A 87 -7.31 -23.77 -0.15
N VAL A 88 -6.45 -24.12 -1.08
CA VAL A 88 -6.49 -23.72 -2.49
C VAL A 88 -7.87 -24.03 -3.10
N GLN A 89 -8.41 -23.08 -3.85
CA GLN A 89 -9.72 -23.18 -4.48
C GLN A 89 -9.60 -23.19 -6.00
N GLU A 90 -10.59 -23.80 -6.65
CA GLU A 90 -10.82 -23.65 -8.08
C GLU A 90 -11.81 -22.52 -8.35
N TYR A 91 -11.55 -21.73 -9.38
CA TYR A 91 -12.37 -20.58 -9.75
C TYR A 91 -12.73 -20.64 -11.23
N THR A 92 -13.87 -20.08 -11.57
CA THR A 92 -14.35 -19.98 -12.96
C THR A 92 -14.41 -18.52 -13.40
N TYR A 93 -13.93 -18.23 -14.60
CA TYR A 93 -14.01 -16.90 -15.19
C TYR A 93 -15.46 -16.51 -15.47
N SER A 94 -15.97 -15.52 -14.77
CA SER A 94 -17.31 -14.97 -14.93
C SER A 94 -17.25 -13.46 -14.76
N PRO A 95 -16.85 -12.71 -15.82
CA PRO A 95 -16.57 -11.30 -15.70
C PRO A 95 -17.81 -10.49 -15.38
N ARG A 96 -17.63 -9.51 -14.50
CA ARG A 96 -18.62 -8.50 -14.11
C ARG A 96 -17.93 -7.14 -14.07
N PHE A 97 -18.34 -6.24 -14.94
CA PHE A 97 -17.83 -4.89 -14.97
C PHE A 97 -18.89 -3.89 -14.55
N GLU A 98 -18.47 -2.89 -13.83
CA GLU A 98 -19.28 -1.74 -13.48
C GLU A 98 -18.73 -0.50 -14.20
N ASP A 99 -19.62 0.45 -14.55
CA ASP A 99 -19.22 1.67 -15.19
C ASP A 99 -18.41 2.54 -14.22
N ASN A 100 -17.32 3.12 -14.72
CA ASN A 100 -16.56 4.08 -13.95
C ASN A 100 -17.39 5.37 -13.77
N PRO A 101 -17.65 5.84 -12.54
CA PRO A 101 -18.45 7.03 -12.31
C PRO A 101 -17.75 8.34 -12.69
N PHE A 102 -16.45 8.29 -13.03
CA PHE A 102 -15.65 9.45 -13.39
C PHE A 102 -15.36 9.48 -14.89
N THR A 103 -15.20 10.70 -15.40
CA THR A 103 -14.76 10.97 -16.78
C THR A 103 -13.37 11.60 -16.78
N ASN A 104 -12.68 11.59 -17.92
CA ASN A 104 -11.39 12.24 -18.06
C ASN A 104 -11.59 13.78 -18.07
N GLU A 105 -10.94 14.43 -17.12
CA GLU A 105 -10.95 15.90 -16.95
C GLU A 105 -9.68 16.57 -17.50
N ASN A 106 -8.76 15.81 -18.12
CA ASN A 106 -7.48 16.30 -18.65
C ASN A 106 -6.64 17.07 -17.61
N ARG A 107 -6.64 16.62 -16.38
CA ARG A 107 -5.92 17.28 -15.28
C ARG A 107 -4.45 16.91 -15.26
N THR A 108 -3.66 17.83 -14.68
CA THR A 108 -2.21 17.73 -14.57
C THR A 108 -1.74 17.82 -13.13
N PHE A 109 -0.49 17.45 -12.90
CA PHE A 109 0.29 17.75 -11.71
C PHE A 109 1.63 18.38 -12.12
N LYS A 110 2.31 19.04 -11.19
CA LYS A 110 3.65 19.61 -11.42
C LYS A 110 4.73 18.63 -11.00
N GLY A 111 5.34 17.96 -11.97
CA GLY A 111 6.37 16.93 -11.75
C GLY A 111 7.62 17.16 -12.58
N TYR A 112 8.51 16.19 -12.58
CA TYR A 112 9.78 16.20 -13.29
C TYR A 112 9.76 15.19 -14.44
N LYS A 113 9.95 15.66 -15.67
CA LYS A 113 10.15 14.76 -16.82
C LYS A 113 11.56 14.20 -16.81
N ARG A 114 11.67 12.90 -17.06
CA ARG A 114 12.94 12.21 -17.19
C ARG A 114 13.30 12.00 -18.66
N GLU A 115 14.59 11.90 -18.96
CA GLU A 115 15.07 11.70 -20.34
C GLU A 115 14.57 10.40 -20.97
N ASN A 116 14.32 9.36 -20.16
CA ASN A 116 13.73 8.09 -20.61
C ASN A 116 12.23 8.15 -20.86
N GLY A 117 11.60 9.33 -20.79
CA GLY A 117 10.17 9.55 -21.01
C GLY A 117 9.28 9.30 -19.77
N THR A 118 9.82 8.85 -18.65
CA THR A 118 9.06 8.72 -17.40
C THR A 118 8.91 10.06 -16.68
N SER A 119 8.07 10.11 -15.65
CA SER A 119 7.78 11.34 -14.91
C SER A 119 7.81 11.09 -13.41
N GLY A 120 8.53 11.92 -12.64
CA GLY A 120 8.62 11.83 -11.18
C GLY A 120 7.79 12.91 -10.47
N VAL A 121 7.27 12.61 -9.28
CA VAL A 121 6.62 13.58 -8.37
C VAL A 121 7.61 14.24 -7.42
N ARG A 122 8.82 13.67 -7.35
CA ARG A 122 9.96 14.20 -6.60
C ARG A 122 11.20 14.22 -7.49
N ASN A 123 12.18 15.02 -7.09
CA ASN A 123 13.51 15.06 -7.66
C ASN A 123 14.51 14.80 -6.51
N GLU A 124 14.74 13.56 -6.18
CA GLU A 124 15.57 13.19 -5.04
C GLU A 124 16.92 12.61 -5.51
N LEU A 125 17.97 12.82 -4.73
CA LEU A 125 19.29 12.22 -4.93
C LEU A 125 19.41 10.99 -4.02
N TRP A 126 19.53 9.80 -4.59
CA TRP A 126 19.55 8.56 -3.83
C TRP A 126 20.92 7.90 -3.82
N ILE A 127 21.33 7.41 -2.65
CA ILE A 127 22.44 6.47 -2.52
C ILE A 127 21.83 5.09 -2.31
N VAL A 128 22.13 4.16 -3.21
CA VAL A 128 21.58 2.80 -3.19
C VAL A 128 22.72 1.81 -2.91
N PRO A 129 22.86 1.33 -1.65
CA PRO A 129 23.79 0.26 -1.34
C PRO A 129 23.42 -1.03 -2.07
N THR A 130 24.40 -1.76 -2.62
CA THR A 130 24.18 -3.11 -3.17
C THR A 130 24.15 -4.16 -2.06
N VAL A 131 24.71 -3.83 -0.91
CA VAL A 131 24.82 -4.70 0.28
C VAL A 131 24.72 -3.90 1.56
N GLY A 132 24.09 -4.47 2.59
CA GLY A 132 23.92 -3.82 3.89
C GLY A 132 25.20 -3.39 4.60
N CYS A 133 26.34 -4.02 4.27
CA CYS A 133 27.66 -3.72 4.86
C CYS A 133 28.11 -2.27 4.62
N VAL A 134 27.68 -1.64 3.53
CA VAL A 134 28.08 -0.25 3.19
C VAL A 134 27.03 0.80 3.57
N ASN A 135 25.95 0.44 4.28
CA ASN A 135 24.95 1.41 4.74
C ASN A 135 25.59 2.57 5.54
N GLY A 136 26.51 2.26 6.44
CA GLY A 136 27.21 3.27 7.25
C GLY A 136 28.11 4.19 6.42
N VAL A 137 28.76 3.66 5.39
CA VAL A 137 29.57 4.44 4.42
C VAL A 137 28.65 5.38 3.63
N ALA A 138 27.54 4.86 3.11
CA ALA A 138 26.53 5.65 2.39
C ALA A 138 26.02 6.85 3.22
N GLU A 139 25.74 6.64 4.51
CA GLU A 139 25.33 7.72 5.42
C GLU A 139 26.42 8.77 5.62
N LYS A 140 27.69 8.36 5.69
CA LYS A 140 28.82 9.30 5.80
C LYS A 140 29.03 10.11 4.53
N ILE A 141 28.88 9.47 3.36
CA ILE A 141 28.89 10.16 2.06
C ILE A 141 27.78 11.21 2.00
N LEU A 142 26.52 10.83 2.36
CA LEU A 142 25.40 11.76 2.41
C LEU A 142 25.67 12.95 3.32
N GLN A 143 26.10 12.70 4.57
CA GLN A 143 26.37 13.75 5.56
C GLN A 143 27.43 14.73 5.07
N ARG A 144 28.52 14.23 4.46
CA ARG A 144 29.59 15.05 3.91
C ARG A 144 29.12 15.87 2.71
N PHE A 145 28.40 15.23 1.77
CA PHE A 145 27.83 15.91 0.60
C PHE A 145 26.91 17.07 1.01
N VAL A 146 25.93 16.85 1.88
CA VAL A 146 24.99 17.89 2.34
C VAL A 146 25.72 19.04 3.02
N LYS A 147 26.75 18.74 3.83
CA LYS A 147 27.58 19.75 4.49
C LYS A 147 28.37 20.61 3.50
N GLU A 148 28.94 20.01 2.45
CA GLU A 148 29.77 20.69 1.45
C GLU A 148 28.93 21.46 0.42
N ALA A 149 27.80 20.89 -0.04
CA ALA A 149 26.93 21.48 -1.04
C ALA A 149 26.24 22.78 -0.55
N LYS A 150 25.97 22.90 0.77
CA LYS A 150 25.23 24.01 1.42
C LYS A 150 23.78 24.18 0.93
N ASP A 151 23.54 24.01 -0.37
CA ASP A 151 22.26 23.97 -1.04
C ASP A 151 22.20 22.76 -1.95
N ILE A 152 21.20 21.94 -1.78
CA ILE A 152 20.99 20.70 -2.55
C ILE A 152 20.08 20.91 -3.76
N ALA A 153 19.54 22.14 -3.96
CA ALA A 153 18.66 22.39 -5.11
C ALA A 153 19.38 22.07 -6.44
N PRO A 154 18.70 21.46 -7.40
CA PRO A 154 17.26 21.30 -7.52
C PRO A 154 16.68 20.00 -6.90
N PHE A 155 17.47 19.28 -6.09
CA PHE A 155 16.94 18.09 -5.43
C PHE A 155 16.01 18.47 -4.27
N ASP A 156 14.89 17.75 -4.17
CA ASP A 156 13.94 17.88 -3.07
C ASP A 156 14.52 17.31 -1.76
N ASN A 157 15.33 16.24 -1.84
CA ASN A 157 16.00 15.59 -0.70
C ASN A 157 17.18 14.72 -1.16
N VAL A 158 18.01 14.26 -0.20
CA VAL A 158 19.08 13.26 -0.40
C VAL A 158 18.82 12.10 0.55
N LEU A 159 18.75 10.86 0.03
CA LEU A 159 18.39 9.67 0.79
C LEU A 159 19.40 8.54 0.63
N VAL A 160 19.57 7.74 1.67
CA VAL A 160 20.19 6.42 1.60
C VAL A 160 19.10 5.36 1.68
N LEU A 161 18.97 4.52 0.66
CA LEU A 161 18.02 3.40 0.65
C LEU A 161 18.62 2.19 1.38
N LYS A 162 18.68 2.26 2.71
CA LYS A 162 19.29 1.24 3.57
C LYS A 162 18.51 -0.07 3.52
N HIS A 163 19.22 -1.18 3.46
CA HIS A 163 18.66 -2.53 3.59
C HIS A 163 19.67 -3.49 4.23
N GLN A 164 19.26 -4.73 4.53
CA GLN A 164 20.07 -5.70 5.28
C GLN A 164 20.65 -6.84 4.42
N TYR A 165 20.41 -6.82 3.10
CA TYR A 165 20.69 -7.93 2.20
C TYR A 165 21.84 -7.60 1.23
N GLY A 166 21.98 -8.40 0.16
CA GLY A 166 22.95 -8.24 -0.90
C GLY A 166 24.13 -9.20 -0.79
N CYS A 167 24.29 -9.87 0.36
CA CYS A 167 25.28 -10.93 0.56
C CYS A 167 24.62 -12.14 1.24
N SER A 168 25.18 -13.33 1.05
CA SER A 168 24.70 -14.58 1.69
C SER A 168 23.25 -14.95 1.38
N GLN A 169 22.72 -14.50 0.26
CA GLN A 169 21.41 -14.86 -0.28
C GLN A 169 21.56 -15.83 -1.45
N LEU A 170 20.58 -16.73 -1.62
CA LEU A 170 20.55 -17.74 -2.65
C LEU A 170 19.21 -17.73 -3.41
N GLY A 171 19.24 -18.18 -4.68
CA GLY A 171 18.05 -18.37 -5.50
C GLY A 171 17.18 -17.13 -5.59
N ASP A 172 15.88 -17.31 -5.39
CA ASP A 172 14.88 -16.25 -5.56
C ASP A 172 15.09 -15.06 -4.60
N ASP A 173 15.59 -15.28 -3.39
CA ASP A 173 15.88 -14.18 -2.45
C ASP A 173 16.98 -13.25 -2.97
N HIS A 174 18.01 -13.81 -3.65
CA HIS A 174 19.07 -13.01 -4.26
C HIS A 174 18.54 -12.22 -5.47
N GLU A 175 17.79 -12.89 -6.36
CA GLU A 175 17.21 -12.24 -7.54
C GLU A 175 16.18 -11.17 -7.14
N ASN A 176 15.34 -11.43 -6.15
CA ASN A 176 14.39 -10.45 -5.61
C ASN A 176 15.11 -9.22 -5.05
N THR A 177 16.19 -9.41 -4.29
CA THR A 177 16.99 -8.29 -3.75
C THR A 177 17.57 -7.46 -4.88
N LYS A 178 18.23 -8.11 -5.84
CA LYS A 178 18.80 -7.45 -7.02
C LYS A 178 17.74 -6.67 -7.81
N GLN A 179 16.60 -7.29 -8.09
CA GLN A 179 15.53 -6.68 -8.86
C GLN A 179 14.90 -5.49 -8.13
N MET A 180 14.67 -5.59 -6.82
CA MET A 180 14.16 -4.49 -6.00
C MET A 180 15.09 -3.28 -6.01
N LEU A 181 16.41 -3.50 -5.93
CA LEU A 181 17.41 -2.41 -5.99
C LEU A 181 17.49 -1.81 -7.40
N ILE A 182 17.48 -2.60 -8.47
CA ILE A 182 17.41 -2.12 -9.85
C ILE A 182 16.18 -1.24 -10.08
N ASN A 183 15.01 -1.68 -9.58
CA ASN A 183 13.78 -0.91 -9.71
C ASN A 183 13.84 0.41 -8.93
N ALA A 184 14.43 0.42 -7.73
CA ALA A 184 14.66 1.64 -6.97
C ALA A 184 15.62 2.59 -7.73
N ILE A 185 16.70 2.08 -8.32
CA ILE A 185 17.65 2.88 -9.12
C ILE A 185 16.97 3.52 -10.34
N ARG A 186 16.06 2.79 -11.00
CA ARG A 186 15.27 3.27 -12.15
C ARG A 186 14.07 4.13 -11.78
N HIS A 187 13.78 4.26 -10.49
CA HIS A 187 12.53 4.91 -10.05
C HIS A 187 12.47 6.39 -10.48
N PRO A 188 11.37 6.87 -11.07
CA PRO A 188 11.32 8.22 -11.63
C PRO A 188 11.35 9.35 -10.59
N ASN A 189 11.13 9.08 -9.29
CA ASN A 189 11.33 10.05 -8.23
C ASN A 189 12.82 10.32 -7.95
N ALA A 190 13.72 9.42 -8.36
CA ALA A 190 15.16 9.67 -8.31
C ALA A 190 15.58 10.60 -9.46
N GLY A 191 16.07 11.77 -9.14
CA GLY A 191 16.70 12.70 -10.07
C GLY A 191 18.17 12.41 -10.31
N GLY A 192 18.77 11.62 -9.43
CA GLY A 192 20.14 11.11 -9.54
C GLY A 192 20.39 9.97 -8.56
N VAL A 193 21.27 9.05 -8.89
CA VAL A 193 21.58 7.87 -8.07
C VAL A 193 23.07 7.59 -8.03
N LEU A 194 23.59 7.37 -6.81
CA LEU A 194 24.88 6.73 -6.57
C LEU A 194 24.64 5.29 -6.12
N VAL A 195 25.06 4.31 -6.90
CA VAL A 195 25.06 2.89 -6.52
C VAL A 195 26.37 2.58 -5.82
N LEU A 196 26.29 2.14 -4.56
CA LEU A 196 27.44 1.91 -3.70
C LEU A 196 27.60 0.43 -3.39
N GLY A 197 28.65 -0.20 -3.92
CA GLY A 197 29.06 -1.57 -3.64
C GLY A 197 30.19 -1.66 -2.61
N LEU A 198 30.34 -2.85 -2.01
CA LEU A 198 31.50 -3.18 -1.19
C LEU A 198 32.65 -3.70 -2.04
N GLY A 199 32.41 -4.72 -2.90
CA GLY A 199 33.38 -5.36 -3.80
C GLY A 199 33.52 -6.88 -3.62
N CYS A 200 32.80 -7.49 -2.64
CA CYS A 200 32.83 -8.94 -2.41
C CYS A 200 31.42 -9.54 -2.14
N GLU A 201 30.37 -8.78 -2.35
CA GLU A 201 28.99 -9.20 -2.19
C GLU A 201 28.50 -10.06 -3.34
N ASN A 202 27.50 -10.94 -3.06
CA ASN A 202 26.81 -11.73 -4.10
C ASN A 202 26.04 -10.84 -5.09
N ASN A 203 25.57 -9.69 -4.64
CA ASN A 203 24.86 -8.71 -5.47
C ASN A 203 25.85 -7.80 -6.20
N GLU A 204 26.66 -8.40 -7.06
CA GLU A 204 27.81 -7.78 -7.72
C GLU A 204 27.46 -6.48 -8.45
N LEU A 205 28.23 -5.44 -8.17
CA LEU A 205 28.06 -4.12 -8.78
C LEU A 205 28.18 -4.16 -10.31
N ALA A 206 29.03 -5.03 -10.85
CA ALA A 206 29.23 -5.20 -12.29
C ALA A 206 27.95 -5.71 -12.99
N ALA A 207 27.28 -6.70 -12.41
CA ALA A 207 26.02 -7.24 -12.94
C ALA A 207 24.87 -6.22 -12.91
N ILE A 208 24.80 -5.41 -11.85
CA ILE A 208 23.84 -4.31 -11.75
C ILE A 208 24.13 -3.25 -12.82
N LYS A 209 25.40 -2.87 -12.99
CA LYS A 209 25.82 -1.89 -14.00
C LYS A 209 25.52 -2.33 -15.42
N GLU A 210 25.73 -3.60 -15.75
CA GLU A 210 25.37 -4.16 -17.05
C GLU A 210 23.86 -4.04 -17.31
N THR A 211 23.04 -4.38 -16.32
CA THR A 211 21.56 -4.28 -16.41
C THR A 211 21.07 -2.85 -16.57
N LEU A 212 21.84 -1.85 -16.14
CA LEU A 212 21.49 -0.43 -16.16
C LEU A 212 22.22 0.36 -17.25
N SER A 213 22.78 -0.31 -18.24
CA SER A 213 23.62 0.30 -19.30
C SER A 213 22.88 1.35 -20.15
N GLU A 214 21.55 1.29 -20.20
CA GLU A 214 20.71 2.26 -20.91
C GLU A 214 20.42 3.56 -20.10
N VAL A 215 20.77 3.61 -18.82
CA VAL A 215 20.50 4.77 -17.97
C VAL A 215 21.57 5.84 -18.16
N ASN A 216 21.16 7.12 -18.18
CA ASN A 216 22.07 8.25 -18.33
C ASN A 216 23.20 8.26 -17.29
N GLY A 217 24.46 8.11 -17.75
CA GLY A 217 25.64 8.03 -16.92
C GLY A 217 25.97 9.31 -16.12
N ASP A 218 25.43 10.48 -16.49
CA ASP A 218 25.61 11.72 -15.72
C ASP A 218 24.75 11.74 -14.46
N ARG A 219 23.63 11.02 -14.48
CA ARG A 219 22.68 10.89 -13.36
C ARG A 219 22.82 9.61 -12.56
N LEU A 220 23.58 8.65 -13.07
CA LEU A 220 23.82 7.35 -12.45
C LEU A 220 25.31 7.11 -12.33
N LYS A 221 25.80 7.06 -11.11
CA LYS A 221 27.21 6.79 -10.80
C LYS A 221 27.35 5.51 -9.98
N PHE A 222 28.51 4.88 -10.07
CA PHE A 222 28.83 3.63 -9.39
C PHE A 222 30.13 3.79 -8.62
N LEU A 223 30.16 3.30 -7.38
CA LEU A 223 31.33 3.27 -6.54
C LEU A 223 31.50 1.91 -5.86
N GLU A 224 32.64 1.29 -6.00
CA GLU A 224 33.03 0.10 -5.24
C GLU A 224 33.99 0.51 -4.12
N SER A 225 33.59 0.30 -2.86
CA SER A 225 34.34 0.79 -1.69
C SER A 225 35.73 0.20 -1.60
N GLN A 226 35.91 -1.09 -1.91
CA GLN A 226 37.24 -1.76 -1.87
C GLN A 226 38.17 -1.33 -3.00
N ALA A 227 37.66 -0.70 -4.05
CA ALA A 227 38.47 -0.27 -5.19
C ALA A 227 39.13 1.11 -5.00
N VAL A 228 38.81 1.85 -3.93
CA VAL A 228 39.29 3.20 -3.66
C VAL A 228 39.92 3.30 -2.27
N THR A 229 40.80 4.30 -2.07
CA THR A 229 41.48 4.52 -0.79
C THR A 229 40.56 5.23 0.23
N ASP A 230 39.73 6.17 -0.22
CA ASP A 230 38.76 6.92 0.60
C ASP A 230 37.41 6.93 -0.14
N GLU A 231 36.55 5.99 0.24
CA GLU A 231 35.23 5.83 -0.36
C GLU A 231 34.28 6.97 0.00
N ILE A 232 34.53 7.68 1.13
CA ILE A 232 33.72 8.83 1.53
C ILE A 232 34.01 10.02 0.64
N GLU A 233 35.31 10.27 0.38
CA GLU A 233 35.74 11.34 -0.53
C GLU A 233 35.28 11.06 -1.96
N ALA A 234 35.55 9.86 -2.47
CA ALA A 234 35.15 9.45 -3.82
C ALA A 234 33.65 9.52 -4.02
N GLY A 235 32.87 9.00 -3.08
CA GLY A 235 31.41 9.04 -3.14
C GLY A 235 30.82 10.47 -3.07
N THR A 236 31.43 11.33 -2.24
CA THR A 236 31.04 12.75 -2.16
C THR A 236 31.29 13.46 -3.49
N ALA A 237 32.45 13.23 -4.14
CA ALA A 237 32.76 13.79 -5.45
C ALA A 237 31.72 13.34 -6.53
N LEU A 238 31.38 12.06 -6.56
CA LEU A 238 30.37 11.54 -7.48
C LEU A 238 28.99 12.16 -7.25
N LEU A 239 28.56 12.39 -5.98
CA LEU A 239 27.31 13.10 -5.70
C LEU A 239 27.35 14.56 -6.17
N GLN A 240 28.52 15.24 -6.08
CA GLN A 240 28.72 16.59 -6.61
C GLN A 240 28.59 16.62 -8.14
N GLU A 241 29.12 15.63 -8.85
CA GLU A 241 28.94 15.49 -10.31
C GLU A 241 27.45 15.32 -10.68
N ILE A 242 26.72 14.42 -10.00
CA ILE A 242 25.28 14.23 -10.22
C ILE A 242 24.52 15.53 -9.92
N HIS A 243 24.84 16.23 -8.83
CA HIS A 243 24.23 17.50 -8.47
C HIS A 243 24.46 18.57 -9.54
N LEU A 244 25.65 18.64 -10.09
CA LEU A 244 25.97 19.55 -11.18
C LEU A 244 25.15 19.24 -12.44
N ALA A 245 25.04 17.97 -12.81
CA ALA A 245 24.22 17.52 -13.93
C ALA A 245 22.73 17.84 -13.74
N ALA A 246 22.25 17.88 -12.48
CA ALA A 246 20.85 18.13 -12.14
C ALA A 246 20.43 19.60 -12.19
N LYS A 247 21.33 20.57 -12.31
CA LYS A 247 21.04 22.01 -12.16
C LYS A 247 19.93 22.57 -13.06
N GLY A 248 19.62 21.89 -14.15
CA GLY A 248 18.54 22.26 -15.10
C GLY A 248 17.16 21.74 -14.74
N ASP A 249 17.03 20.89 -13.72
CA ASP A 249 15.76 20.23 -13.38
C ASP A 249 14.75 21.24 -12.84
N LYS A 250 13.54 21.17 -13.37
CA LYS A 250 12.43 22.00 -12.94
C LYS A 250 11.12 21.23 -13.05
N ARG A 251 10.14 21.61 -12.24
CA ARG A 251 8.78 21.06 -12.35
C ARG A 251 8.07 21.59 -13.58
N GLU A 252 7.38 20.69 -14.28
CA GLU A 252 6.58 20.97 -15.46
C GLU A 252 5.17 20.39 -15.29
N GLU A 253 4.21 20.88 -16.09
CA GLU A 253 2.86 20.31 -16.14
C GLU A 253 2.90 18.93 -16.79
N ILE A 254 2.44 17.92 -16.06
CA ILE A 254 2.41 16.52 -16.49
C ILE A 254 0.99 16.00 -16.33
N PRO A 255 0.43 15.31 -17.34
CA PRO A 255 -0.94 14.78 -17.24
C PRO A 255 -1.03 13.69 -16.16
N LEU A 256 -2.19 13.61 -15.49
CA LEU A 256 -2.45 12.57 -14.48
C LEU A 256 -2.34 11.13 -15.03
N SER A 257 -2.41 10.95 -16.34
CA SER A 257 -2.16 9.67 -17.00
C SER A 257 -0.76 9.11 -16.76
N GLU A 258 0.20 9.94 -16.36
CA GLU A 258 1.56 9.52 -16.00
C GLU A 258 1.70 9.14 -14.52
N LEU A 259 0.67 9.38 -13.70
CA LEU A 259 0.72 9.11 -12.26
C LEU A 259 0.41 7.64 -11.96
N SER A 260 1.23 7.03 -11.11
CA SER A 260 1.06 5.67 -10.61
C SER A 260 1.03 5.68 -9.08
N ILE A 261 0.00 5.07 -8.50
CA ILE A 261 -0.29 5.13 -7.06
C ILE A 261 -0.40 3.73 -6.47
N GLY A 262 0.34 3.48 -5.39
CA GLY A 262 0.23 2.25 -4.61
C GLY A 262 -0.89 2.34 -3.56
N LEU A 263 -1.63 1.27 -3.38
CA LEU A 263 -2.75 1.18 -2.43
C LEU A 263 -2.42 0.17 -1.32
N LYS A 264 -2.37 0.63 -0.09
CA LYS A 264 -1.91 -0.12 1.09
C LYS A 264 -2.83 0.13 2.29
N CYS A 265 -2.90 -0.80 3.23
CA CYS A 265 -3.47 -0.57 4.55
C CYS A 265 -2.65 -1.24 5.66
N GLY A 266 -2.67 -0.66 6.86
CA GLY A 266 -2.02 -1.22 8.04
C GLY A 266 -2.67 -0.71 9.31
N GLY A 267 -2.73 -1.57 10.36
CA GLY A 267 -3.44 -1.22 11.58
C GLY A 267 -4.93 -0.97 11.36
N SER A 268 -5.58 -1.79 10.52
CA SER A 268 -7.00 -1.66 10.15
C SER A 268 -7.93 -1.89 11.33
N ASP A 269 -9.08 -1.20 11.31
CA ASP A 269 -10.18 -1.29 12.28
C ASP A 269 -11.53 -1.51 11.59
N GLY A 270 -12.64 -1.55 12.35
CA GLY A 270 -13.98 -1.73 11.84
C GLY A 270 -14.47 -0.65 10.89
N PHE A 271 -13.83 0.53 10.89
CA PHE A 271 -14.17 1.64 10.00
C PHE A 271 -13.40 1.62 8.68
N SER A 272 -12.33 0.84 8.58
CA SER A 272 -11.46 0.81 7.40
C SER A 272 -12.22 0.57 6.10
N GLY A 273 -13.16 -0.40 6.10
CA GLY A 273 -13.96 -0.76 4.93
C GLY A 273 -15.17 0.14 4.65
N ILE A 274 -15.40 1.19 5.45
CA ILE A 274 -16.51 2.14 5.24
C ILE A 274 -16.09 3.60 5.15
N THR A 275 -14.81 3.89 5.40
CA THR A 275 -14.26 5.25 5.33
C THR A 275 -13.04 5.30 4.42
N ALA A 276 -11.83 5.04 4.94
CA ALA A 276 -10.58 5.27 4.23
C ALA A 276 -10.41 4.34 3.01
N ASN A 277 -10.74 3.05 3.09
CA ASN A 277 -10.58 2.13 1.96
C ASN A 277 -11.53 2.46 0.79
N PRO A 278 -12.84 2.69 0.99
CA PRO A 278 -13.71 3.19 -0.08
C PRO A 278 -13.26 4.53 -0.65
N LEU A 279 -12.73 5.46 0.16
CA LEU A 279 -12.19 6.73 -0.33
C LEU A 279 -11.02 6.51 -1.30
N LEU A 280 -10.10 5.59 -0.97
CA LEU A 280 -9.03 5.20 -1.89
C LEU A 280 -9.58 4.55 -3.15
N GLY A 281 -10.64 3.74 -3.04
CA GLY A 281 -11.32 3.14 -4.19
C GLY A 281 -11.90 4.19 -5.15
N ARG A 282 -12.58 5.19 -4.61
CA ARG A 282 -13.10 6.33 -5.41
C ARG A 282 -11.97 7.11 -6.08
N PHE A 283 -10.85 7.32 -5.36
CA PHE A 283 -9.66 7.93 -5.93
C PHE A 283 -9.02 7.05 -7.02
N SER A 284 -8.96 5.73 -6.83
CA SER A 284 -8.47 4.79 -7.84
C SER A 284 -9.29 4.88 -9.13
N ASP A 285 -10.62 4.84 -9.01
CA ASP A 285 -11.51 4.97 -10.16
C ASP A 285 -11.31 6.32 -10.87
N TYR A 286 -11.15 7.41 -10.11
CA TYR A 286 -10.87 8.72 -10.67
C TYR A 286 -9.54 8.74 -11.44
N LEU A 287 -8.45 8.27 -10.83
CA LEU A 287 -7.13 8.28 -11.47
C LEU A 287 -7.10 7.43 -12.75
N ILE A 288 -7.75 6.27 -12.73
CA ILE A 288 -7.88 5.39 -13.90
C ILE A 288 -8.70 6.07 -15.00
N ALA A 289 -9.75 6.80 -14.66
CA ALA A 289 -10.50 7.62 -15.64
C ALA A 289 -9.63 8.72 -16.27
N GLN A 290 -8.60 9.22 -15.57
CA GLN A 290 -7.59 10.14 -16.12
C GLN A 290 -6.49 9.41 -16.95
N GLY A 291 -6.53 8.08 -17.07
CA GLY A 291 -5.53 7.28 -17.77
C GLY A 291 -4.30 6.91 -16.91
N GLY A 292 -4.32 7.19 -15.61
CA GLY A 292 -3.27 6.80 -14.67
C GLY A 292 -3.37 5.35 -14.20
N SER A 293 -2.56 4.97 -13.23
CA SER A 293 -2.49 3.59 -12.73
C SER A 293 -2.58 3.51 -11.22
N THR A 294 -3.24 2.47 -10.72
CA THR A 294 -3.23 2.11 -9.30
C THR A 294 -2.79 0.66 -9.12
N VAL A 295 -2.10 0.39 -8.02
CA VAL A 295 -1.58 -0.95 -7.70
C VAL A 295 -2.09 -1.38 -6.34
N LEU A 296 -2.84 -2.47 -6.29
CA LEU A 296 -3.27 -3.12 -5.06
C LEU A 296 -2.31 -4.28 -4.75
N THR A 297 -1.88 -4.39 -3.50
CA THR A 297 -1.04 -5.49 -3.00
C THR A 297 -1.61 -6.08 -1.71
N GLU A 298 -0.78 -6.79 -0.93
CA GLU A 298 -1.19 -7.48 0.31
C GLU A 298 -2.05 -8.71 -0.01
N VAL A 299 -1.49 -9.65 -0.78
CA VAL A 299 -2.24 -10.82 -1.27
C VAL A 299 -2.97 -11.59 -0.17
N PRO A 300 -2.40 -11.81 1.05
CA PRO A 300 -3.14 -12.46 2.15
C PRO A 300 -4.40 -11.69 2.58
N GLU A 301 -4.48 -10.40 2.32
CA GLU A 301 -5.66 -9.56 2.62
C GLU A 301 -6.68 -9.51 1.46
N MET A 302 -6.51 -10.38 0.46
CA MET A 302 -7.49 -10.64 -0.59
C MET A 302 -8.24 -11.96 -0.36
N PHE A 303 -7.74 -12.86 0.53
CA PHE A 303 -8.35 -14.16 0.78
C PHE A 303 -9.78 -14.01 1.37
N GLY A 304 -10.75 -14.65 0.74
CA GLY A 304 -12.17 -14.52 1.06
C GLY A 304 -12.88 -13.36 0.36
N ALA A 305 -12.13 -12.50 -0.35
CA ALA A 305 -12.67 -11.45 -1.23
C ALA A 305 -12.13 -11.55 -2.67
N GLU A 306 -11.29 -12.55 -2.96
CA GLU A 306 -10.60 -12.74 -4.24
C GLU A 306 -11.54 -12.82 -5.43
N THR A 307 -12.74 -13.38 -5.25
CA THR A 307 -13.73 -13.51 -6.33
C THR A 307 -14.20 -12.16 -6.86
N ILE A 308 -14.22 -11.12 -6.03
CA ILE A 308 -14.55 -9.74 -6.44
C ILE A 308 -13.52 -9.23 -7.44
N LEU A 309 -12.23 -9.47 -7.20
CA LEU A 309 -11.15 -9.07 -8.10
C LEU A 309 -11.11 -9.95 -9.35
N MET A 310 -11.31 -11.26 -9.21
CA MET A 310 -11.37 -12.22 -10.30
C MET A 310 -12.50 -11.92 -11.29
N GLN A 311 -13.68 -11.53 -10.80
CA GLN A 311 -14.81 -11.12 -11.65
C GLN A 311 -14.55 -9.81 -12.40
N ARG A 312 -13.58 -9.03 -11.97
CA ARG A 312 -13.18 -7.77 -12.61
C ARG A 312 -11.93 -7.92 -13.49
N ALA A 313 -11.42 -9.14 -13.69
CA ALA A 313 -10.30 -9.38 -14.60
C ALA A 313 -10.66 -8.96 -16.03
N ALA A 314 -9.85 -8.08 -16.64
CA ALA A 314 -10.12 -7.51 -17.95
C ALA A 314 -10.09 -8.55 -19.09
N SER A 315 -9.44 -9.70 -18.84
CA SER A 315 -9.39 -10.84 -19.75
C SER A 315 -9.27 -12.16 -18.99
N GLU A 316 -9.49 -13.27 -19.67
CA GLU A 316 -9.30 -14.60 -19.11
C GLU A 316 -7.82 -14.85 -18.71
N GLU A 317 -6.87 -14.27 -19.43
CA GLU A 317 -5.44 -14.32 -19.06
C GLU A 317 -5.20 -13.64 -17.70
N VAL A 318 -5.74 -12.44 -17.51
CA VAL A 318 -5.64 -11.70 -16.24
C VAL A 318 -6.36 -12.43 -15.11
N PHE A 319 -7.50 -13.06 -15.40
CA PHE A 319 -8.18 -13.93 -14.45
C PHE A 319 -7.26 -15.09 -13.99
N HIS A 320 -6.64 -15.80 -14.91
CA HIS A 320 -5.72 -16.90 -14.56
C HIS A 320 -4.48 -16.41 -13.80
N LYS A 321 -3.94 -15.24 -14.14
CA LYS A 321 -2.88 -14.59 -13.34
C LYS A 321 -3.35 -14.28 -11.92
N THR A 322 -4.59 -13.78 -11.76
CA THR A 322 -5.19 -13.49 -10.43
C THR A 322 -5.39 -14.76 -9.62
N VAL A 323 -5.87 -15.84 -10.25
CA VAL A 323 -6.00 -17.16 -9.59
C VAL A 323 -4.65 -17.65 -9.10
N ARG A 324 -3.61 -17.58 -9.94
CA ARG A 324 -2.25 -17.95 -9.54
C ARG A 324 -1.76 -17.09 -8.37
N LEU A 325 -1.89 -15.76 -8.45
CA LEU A 325 -1.51 -14.84 -7.39
C LEU A 325 -2.05 -15.28 -6.02
N ILE A 326 -3.33 -15.62 -5.96
CA ILE A 326 -4.01 -16.05 -4.73
C ILE A 326 -3.54 -17.43 -4.28
N ASN A 327 -3.55 -18.40 -5.19
CA ASN A 327 -3.27 -19.81 -4.86
C ASN A 327 -1.79 -20.03 -4.52
N ASP A 328 -0.86 -19.39 -5.23
CA ASP A 328 0.57 -19.49 -4.94
C ASP A 328 0.89 -18.93 -3.54
N PHE A 329 0.21 -17.85 -3.14
CA PHE A 329 0.40 -17.30 -1.81
C PHE A 329 -0.23 -18.17 -0.70
N LYS A 330 -1.38 -18.82 -0.97
CA LYS A 330 -1.93 -19.86 -0.07
C LYS A 330 -0.96 -21.04 0.06
N GLN A 331 -0.40 -21.51 -1.06
CA GLN A 331 0.61 -22.58 -1.07
C GLN A 331 1.88 -22.20 -0.30
N TYR A 332 2.30 -20.92 -0.36
CA TYR A 332 3.42 -20.41 0.44
C TYR A 332 3.15 -20.60 1.95
N PHE A 333 1.95 -20.26 2.46
CA PHE A 333 1.58 -20.51 3.86
C PHE A 333 1.60 -22.02 4.18
N MET A 334 0.97 -22.85 3.32
CA MET A 334 0.89 -24.30 3.52
C MET A 334 2.27 -24.95 3.53
N LYS A 335 3.18 -24.53 2.63
CA LYS A 335 4.58 -25.02 2.59
C LYS A 335 5.33 -24.74 3.91
N HIS A 336 4.97 -23.68 4.62
CA HIS A 336 5.54 -23.31 5.91
C HIS A 336 4.69 -23.80 7.09
N GLU A 337 3.72 -24.70 6.86
CA GLU A 337 2.83 -25.28 7.88
C GLU A 337 2.09 -24.20 8.70
N GLN A 338 1.72 -23.07 8.04
CA GLN A 338 0.99 -21.97 8.65
C GLN A 338 -0.44 -21.91 8.13
N PRO A 339 -1.43 -21.58 9.00
CA PRO A 339 -2.81 -21.39 8.55
C PRO A 339 -2.91 -20.16 7.67
N ILE A 340 -3.67 -20.25 6.59
CA ILE A 340 -3.89 -19.14 5.64
C ILE A 340 -4.71 -17.99 6.26
N TYR A 341 -5.40 -18.21 7.37
CA TYR A 341 -6.31 -17.29 8.05
C TYR A 341 -5.80 -16.77 9.40
N GLU A 342 -4.48 -16.79 9.65
CA GLU A 342 -3.90 -16.24 10.89
C GLU A 342 -4.16 -14.74 11.07
N ASN A 343 -4.13 -13.98 9.97
CA ASN A 343 -4.61 -12.61 9.94
C ASN A 343 -6.17 -12.60 10.13
N PRO A 344 -6.79 -11.70 10.92
CA PRO A 344 -6.35 -10.39 11.43
C PRO A 344 -5.46 -10.46 12.67
N SER A 345 -4.56 -9.48 12.80
CA SER A 345 -3.70 -9.32 13.97
C SER A 345 -4.51 -9.00 15.26
N PRO A 346 -3.92 -9.17 16.46
CA PRO A 346 -4.60 -8.81 17.71
C PRO A 346 -5.14 -7.37 17.73
N GLY A 347 -4.37 -6.41 17.19
CA GLY A 347 -4.81 -5.02 17.09
C GLY A 347 -6.00 -4.80 16.15
N ASN A 348 -6.08 -5.54 15.03
CA ASN A 348 -7.25 -5.50 14.15
C ASN A 348 -8.49 -6.08 14.84
N LYS A 349 -8.33 -7.19 15.59
CA LYS A 349 -9.42 -7.81 16.37
C LYS A 349 -9.94 -6.84 17.44
N GLU A 350 -9.03 -6.19 18.17
CA GLU A 350 -9.42 -5.14 19.13
C GLU A 350 -10.16 -3.97 18.47
N GLY A 351 -9.84 -3.65 17.23
CA GLY A 351 -10.50 -2.64 16.40
C GLY A 351 -11.84 -3.06 15.78
N GLY A 352 -12.34 -4.28 16.04
CA GLY A 352 -13.66 -4.77 15.61
C GLY A 352 -13.65 -5.72 14.41
N ILE A 353 -12.51 -5.99 13.78
CA ILE A 353 -12.38 -6.98 12.70
C ILE A 353 -12.30 -8.38 13.32
N SER A 354 -13.04 -9.36 12.78
CA SER A 354 -13.17 -10.67 13.41
C SER A 354 -12.46 -11.80 12.66
N THR A 355 -12.62 -11.86 11.35
CA THR A 355 -12.10 -12.92 10.47
C THR A 355 -11.29 -12.31 9.35
N LEU A 356 -10.56 -13.15 8.61
CA LEU A 356 -9.81 -12.68 7.45
C LEU A 356 -10.75 -12.21 6.33
N GLU A 357 -11.89 -12.89 6.11
CA GLU A 357 -12.90 -12.46 5.15
C GLU A 357 -13.46 -11.06 5.50
N ASP A 358 -13.75 -10.79 6.79
CA ASP A 358 -14.18 -9.46 7.27
C ASP A 358 -13.12 -8.39 6.94
N LYS A 359 -11.84 -8.71 7.12
CA LYS A 359 -10.74 -7.83 6.77
C LYS A 359 -10.59 -7.64 5.27
N SER A 360 -10.56 -8.72 4.51
CA SER A 360 -10.32 -8.72 3.06
C SER A 360 -11.40 -8.00 2.28
N LEU A 361 -12.68 -8.20 2.63
CA LEU A 361 -13.79 -7.45 2.03
C LEU A 361 -13.68 -5.94 2.27
N GLY A 362 -13.15 -5.52 3.42
CA GLY A 362 -12.84 -4.13 3.69
C GLY A 362 -11.60 -3.65 2.92
N CYS A 363 -10.56 -4.48 2.81
CA CYS A 363 -9.29 -4.12 2.17
C CYS A 363 -9.42 -3.98 0.64
N THR A 364 -10.19 -4.87 -0.01
CA THR A 364 -10.41 -4.83 -1.47
C THR A 364 -11.18 -3.60 -1.94
N GLN A 365 -11.89 -2.89 -1.05
CA GLN A 365 -12.54 -1.62 -1.38
C GLN A 365 -11.57 -0.57 -1.93
N LYS A 366 -10.28 -0.63 -1.56
CA LYS A 366 -9.23 0.26 -2.09
C LYS A 366 -9.11 0.20 -3.62
N ALA A 367 -9.45 -0.93 -4.23
CA ALA A 367 -9.38 -1.15 -5.67
C ALA A 367 -10.48 -0.44 -6.49
N GLY A 368 -11.48 0.19 -5.84
CA GLY A 368 -12.62 0.81 -6.53
C GLY A 368 -13.41 -0.18 -7.37
N LEU A 369 -13.89 0.26 -8.53
CA LEU A 369 -14.73 -0.50 -9.46
C LEU A 369 -14.00 -0.90 -10.76
N ALA A 370 -12.85 -0.30 -11.06
CA ALA A 370 -12.14 -0.47 -12.30
C ALA A 370 -11.77 -1.94 -12.58
N PRO A 371 -11.75 -2.39 -13.84
CA PRO A 371 -11.25 -3.70 -14.22
C PRO A 371 -9.80 -3.91 -13.78
N VAL A 372 -9.45 -5.12 -13.37
CA VAL A 372 -8.06 -5.52 -13.14
C VAL A 372 -7.38 -5.70 -14.50
N SER A 373 -6.44 -4.82 -14.81
CA SER A 373 -5.78 -4.76 -16.11
C SER A 373 -4.57 -5.69 -16.21
N ASP A 374 -3.88 -5.95 -15.10
CA ASP A 374 -2.72 -6.84 -15.04
C ASP A 374 -2.46 -7.37 -13.63
N VAL A 375 -1.55 -8.35 -13.54
CA VAL A 375 -1.07 -8.93 -12.28
C VAL A 375 0.44 -9.08 -12.37
N LEU A 376 1.15 -8.53 -11.38
CA LEU A 376 2.60 -8.56 -11.28
C LEU A 376 3.07 -9.54 -10.20
N THR A 377 4.16 -10.24 -10.47
CA THR A 377 4.91 -10.97 -9.45
C THR A 377 5.78 -10.00 -8.62
N TYR A 378 6.33 -10.48 -7.50
CA TYR A 378 7.20 -9.66 -6.66
C TYR A 378 8.46 -9.24 -7.43
N GLY A 379 8.77 -7.94 -7.42
CA GLY A 379 9.90 -7.38 -8.15
C GLY A 379 9.61 -6.97 -9.60
N GLU A 380 8.45 -7.28 -10.16
CA GLU A 380 8.05 -6.74 -11.47
C GLU A 380 7.61 -5.27 -11.38
N THR A 381 7.74 -4.55 -12.49
CA THR A 381 7.35 -3.14 -12.62
C THR A 381 6.10 -2.97 -13.48
N LEU A 382 5.38 -1.88 -13.24
CA LEU A 382 4.20 -1.49 -14.02
C LEU A 382 4.52 -1.34 -15.51
N LYS A 383 3.70 -1.99 -16.35
CA LYS A 383 3.75 -1.91 -17.81
C LYS A 383 2.40 -1.50 -18.41
N THR A 384 1.33 -1.82 -17.71
CA THR A 384 -0.05 -1.63 -18.16
C THR A 384 -0.73 -0.52 -17.35
N LYS A 385 -1.48 0.36 -18.01
CA LYS A 385 -2.29 1.38 -17.35
C LYS A 385 -3.56 0.76 -16.73
N GLY A 386 -4.07 1.38 -15.67
CA GLY A 386 -5.28 0.92 -14.98
C GLY A 386 -4.98 0.29 -13.62
N LEU A 387 -5.88 -0.58 -13.14
CA LEU A 387 -5.71 -1.30 -11.88
C LEU A 387 -4.85 -2.54 -12.08
N THR A 388 -3.76 -2.63 -11.33
CA THR A 388 -2.86 -3.79 -11.33
C THR A 388 -2.83 -4.42 -9.94
N LEU A 389 -2.76 -5.75 -9.85
CA LEU A 389 -2.49 -6.48 -8.62
C LEU A 389 -1.00 -6.83 -8.53
N LEU A 390 -0.41 -6.72 -7.33
CA LEU A 390 1.01 -7.01 -7.11
C LEU A 390 1.17 -8.06 -6.02
N SER A 391 1.97 -9.08 -6.30
CA SER A 391 2.35 -10.09 -5.32
C SER A 391 3.27 -9.51 -4.25
N ALA A 392 2.77 -9.37 -3.03
CA ALA A 392 3.56 -9.10 -1.83
C ALA A 392 2.79 -9.53 -0.57
N PRO A 393 3.50 -9.81 0.55
CA PRO A 393 2.85 -10.15 1.83
C PRO A 393 2.11 -8.95 2.43
N GLY A 394 1.34 -9.22 3.51
CA GLY A 394 0.65 -8.16 4.26
C GLY A 394 1.54 -7.31 5.18
N ASN A 395 2.85 -7.60 5.28
CA ASN A 395 3.79 -6.80 6.07
C ASN A 395 3.90 -5.38 5.54
N ASP A 396 3.69 -4.38 6.40
CA ASP A 396 3.60 -2.96 6.00
C ASP A 396 4.85 -2.47 5.24
N LEU A 397 6.04 -2.81 5.74
CA LEU A 397 7.31 -2.37 5.16
C LEU A 397 7.55 -3.02 3.79
N ILE A 398 7.40 -4.35 3.73
CA ILE A 398 7.67 -5.14 2.51
C ILE A 398 6.67 -4.76 1.41
N ALA A 399 5.38 -4.72 1.73
CA ALA A 399 4.34 -4.40 0.75
C ALA A 399 4.45 -2.97 0.20
N SER A 400 4.74 -1.99 1.08
CA SER A 400 4.93 -0.59 0.64
C SER A 400 6.19 -0.42 -0.21
N SER A 401 7.28 -1.12 0.16
CA SER A 401 8.52 -1.12 -0.65
C SER A 401 8.31 -1.79 -2.00
N ALA A 402 7.53 -2.87 -2.06
CA ALA A 402 7.18 -3.54 -3.32
C ALA A 402 6.35 -2.63 -4.24
N LEU A 403 5.37 -1.88 -3.69
CA LEU A 403 4.61 -0.89 -4.45
C LEU A 403 5.51 0.21 -5.02
N ALA A 404 6.39 0.78 -4.19
CA ALA A 404 7.33 1.80 -4.63
C ALA A 404 8.26 1.24 -5.72
N ALA A 405 8.88 0.07 -5.51
CA ALA A 405 9.77 -0.57 -6.48
C ALA A 405 9.04 -0.99 -7.78
N ALA A 406 7.73 -1.26 -7.73
CA ALA A 406 6.93 -1.49 -8.93
C ALA A 406 6.71 -0.22 -9.78
N GLY A 407 7.14 0.96 -9.31
CA GLY A 407 7.06 2.25 -10.00
C GLY A 407 5.92 3.15 -9.51
N CYS A 408 5.33 2.88 -8.35
CA CYS A 408 4.36 3.77 -7.75
C CYS A 408 5.04 5.03 -7.20
N HIS A 409 4.66 6.19 -7.70
CA HIS A 409 5.22 7.49 -7.30
C HIS A 409 4.88 7.87 -5.86
N ILE A 410 3.70 7.46 -5.40
CA ILE A 410 3.12 7.73 -4.08
C ILE A 410 2.45 6.44 -3.59
N VAL A 411 2.53 6.17 -2.30
CA VAL A 411 1.75 5.11 -1.65
C VAL A 411 0.67 5.75 -0.79
N LEU A 412 -0.60 5.39 -1.01
CA LEU A 412 -1.72 5.73 -0.14
C LEU A 412 -1.88 4.63 0.91
N PHE A 413 -1.73 4.99 2.17
CA PHE A 413 -1.69 4.06 3.29
C PHE A 413 -2.83 4.35 4.27
N THR A 414 -3.88 3.53 4.26
CA THR A 414 -5.00 3.67 5.20
C THR A 414 -4.68 3.03 6.54
N THR A 415 -5.14 3.65 7.63
CA THR A 415 -4.90 3.13 8.99
C THR A 415 -6.00 3.55 9.97
N GLY A 416 -6.42 2.63 10.83
CA GLY A 416 -7.35 2.90 11.93
C GLY A 416 -6.66 3.13 13.28
N ARG A 417 -5.44 2.62 13.44
CA ARG A 417 -4.67 2.69 14.69
C ARG A 417 -3.42 3.58 14.60
N GLY A 418 -2.98 3.90 13.38
CA GLY A 418 -1.83 4.75 13.12
C GLY A 418 -0.49 4.01 13.12
N THR A 419 0.42 4.53 12.31
CA THR A 419 1.83 4.14 12.28
C THR A 419 2.68 5.32 11.81
N PRO A 420 3.89 5.53 12.36
CA PRO A 420 4.82 6.54 11.85
C PRO A 420 5.47 6.13 10.54
N PHE A 421 5.47 4.84 10.21
CA PHE A 421 6.14 4.24 9.05
C PHE A 421 5.85 4.98 7.73
N GLY A 422 6.87 5.07 6.88
CA GLY A 422 6.79 5.45 5.47
C GLY A 422 7.82 4.71 4.64
N THR A 423 7.51 4.40 3.38
CA THR A 423 8.48 3.85 2.44
C THR A 423 9.31 4.96 1.78
N PHE A 424 10.25 4.59 0.91
CA PHE A 424 11.18 5.54 0.27
C PHE A 424 10.53 6.49 -0.75
N VAL A 425 9.23 6.36 -1.04
CA VAL A 425 8.44 7.34 -1.78
C VAL A 425 7.43 8.02 -0.84
N PRO A 426 6.82 9.17 -1.22
CA PRO A 426 5.76 9.80 -0.44
C PRO A 426 4.70 8.78 -0.02
N THR A 427 4.46 8.67 1.29
CA THR A 427 3.51 7.72 1.87
C THR A 427 2.41 8.47 2.60
N VAL A 428 1.31 8.74 1.90
CA VAL A 428 0.16 9.48 2.40
C VAL A 428 -0.63 8.62 3.38
N LYS A 429 -0.64 8.98 4.65
CA LYS A 429 -1.43 8.25 5.66
C LYS A 429 -2.83 8.81 5.81
N VAL A 430 -3.82 7.94 5.59
CA VAL A 430 -5.24 8.26 5.61
C VAL A 430 -5.91 7.57 6.79
N SER A 431 -6.37 8.32 7.79
CA SER A 431 -7.04 7.75 8.96
C SER A 431 -8.47 7.32 8.63
N THR A 432 -8.89 6.22 9.24
CA THR A 432 -10.26 5.70 9.15
C THR A 432 -11.24 6.44 10.06
N ASN A 433 -10.71 7.17 11.05
CA ASN A 433 -11.47 7.86 12.09
C ASN A 433 -10.82 9.19 12.47
N THR A 434 -11.63 10.12 12.95
CA THR A 434 -11.19 11.49 13.32
C THR A 434 -10.35 11.52 14.60
N ASP A 435 -10.59 10.60 15.53
CA ASP A 435 -9.85 10.55 16.79
C ASP A 435 -8.36 10.28 16.54
N LEU A 436 -8.04 9.37 15.63
CA LEU A 436 -6.66 9.11 15.23
C LEU A 436 -6.02 10.32 14.54
N PHE A 437 -6.75 10.96 13.61
CA PHE A 437 -6.26 12.16 12.93
C PHE A 437 -5.90 13.26 13.90
N GLN A 438 -6.75 13.51 14.90
CA GLN A 438 -6.55 14.56 15.91
C GLN A 438 -5.44 14.20 16.89
N SER A 439 -5.31 12.92 17.28
CA SER A 439 -4.32 12.48 18.27
C SER A 439 -2.92 12.32 17.72
N LYS A 440 -2.78 12.11 16.38
CA LYS A 440 -1.49 11.86 15.70
C LYS A 440 -1.30 12.75 14.47
N PRO A 441 -1.38 14.08 14.58
CA PRO A 441 -1.32 15.00 13.43
C PRO A 441 0.03 14.98 12.71
N HIS A 442 1.09 14.51 13.38
CA HIS A 442 2.43 14.36 12.81
C HIS A 442 2.67 13.01 12.11
N TRP A 443 1.68 12.08 12.17
CA TRP A 443 1.72 10.82 11.43
C TRP A 443 0.73 10.79 10.27
N ILE A 444 -0.46 11.39 10.49
CA ILE A 444 -1.62 11.26 9.60
C ILE A 444 -1.74 12.50 8.73
N ASP A 445 -1.93 12.29 7.44
CA ASP A 445 -2.00 13.33 6.43
C ASP A 445 -3.44 13.73 6.08
N TYR A 446 -4.38 12.76 6.10
CA TYR A 446 -5.76 13.01 5.71
C TYR A 446 -6.76 12.26 6.60
N ASN A 447 -7.89 12.91 6.90
CA ASN A 447 -8.98 12.37 7.72
C ASN A 447 -10.14 11.84 6.86
N ALA A 448 -10.20 10.51 6.65
CA ALA A 448 -11.36 9.89 6.00
C ALA A 448 -12.50 9.55 6.98
N GLY A 449 -12.28 9.66 8.30
CA GLY A 449 -13.34 9.47 9.32
C GLY A 449 -14.55 10.39 9.11
N ARG A 450 -14.35 11.53 8.48
CA ARG A 450 -15.40 12.47 8.06
C ARG A 450 -16.51 11.81 7.26
N LEU A 451 -16.23 10.78 6.47
CA LEU A 451 -17.24 10.01 5.72
C LEU A 451 -18.31 9.37 6.62
N ALA A 452 -17.95 9.01 7.85
CA ALA A 452 -18.87 8.41 8.82
C ALA A 452 -19.48 9.42 9.81
N GLU A 453 -18.88 10.59 9.95
CA GLU A 453 -19.16 11.54 11.04
C GLU A 453 -19.76 12.86 10.57
N ASP A 454 -19.42 13.31 9.36
CA ASP A 454 -19.82 14.61 8.82
C ASP A 454 -21.21 14.62 8.18
N GLN A 455 -21.81 15.80 8.15
CA GLN A 455 -22.97 16.11 7.33
C GLN A 455 -22.59 16.46 5.87
N THR A 456 -21.30 16.49 5.58
CA THR A 456 -20.74 16.77 4.26
C THR A 456 -20.99 15.57 3.32
N THR A 457 -21.33 15.84 2.08
CA THR A 457 -21.56 14.77 1.09
C THR A 457 -20.27 14.00 0.79
N GLU A 458 -20.41 12.70 0.54
CA GLU A 458 -19.29 11.83 0.10
C GLU A 458 -18.55 12.44 -1.09
N ASP A 459 -19.25 12.93 -2.10
CA ASP A 459 -18.65 13.52 -3.31
C ASP A 459 -17.75 14.73 -3.00
N HIS A 460 -18.09 15.53 -2.00
CA HIS A 460 -17.25 16.66 -1.58
C HIS A 460 -15.94 16.15 -0.95
N ILE A 461 -16.01 15.15 -0.07
CA ILE A 461 -14.81 14.55 0.56
C ILE A 461 -13.91 13.88 -0.49
N VAL A 462 -14.51 13.17 -1.46
CA VAL A 462 -13.79 12.56 -2.58
C VAL A 462 -13.06 13.61 -3.40
N ARG A 463 -13.71 14.71 -3.78
CA ARG A 463 -13.09 15.80 -4.54
C ARG A 463 -11.98 16.50 -3.75
N ASP A 464 -12.17 16.73 -2.46
CA ASP A 464 -11.16 17.30 -1.56
C ASP A 464 -9.93 16.39 -1.49
N PHE A 465 -10.13 15.08 -1.36
CA PHE A 465 -9.06 14.08 -1.37
C PHE A 465 -8.30 14.03 -2.70
N ILE A 466 -9.00 14.05 -3.83
CA ILE A 466 -8.40 14.12 -5.17
C ILE A 466 -7.49 15.35 -5.28
N GLN A 467 -7.99 16.53 -4.88
CA GLN A 467 -7.21 17.77 -4.89
C GLN A 467 -5.96 17.66 -3.99
N TYR A 468 -6.10 17.06 -2.81
CA TYR A 468 -4.99 16.84 -1.91
C TYR A 468 -3.90 15.97 -2.53
N ILE A 469 -4.25 14.84 -3.16
CA ILE A 469 -3.27 13.96 -3.81
C ILE A 469 -2.58 14.65 -5.00
N ILE A 470 -3.30 15.46 -5.78
CA ILE A 470 -2.70 16.26 -6.86
C ILE A 470 -1.68 17.27 -6.30
N LYS A 471 -1.94 17.90 -5.13
CA LYS A 471 -0.98 18.78 -4.46
C LYS A 471 0.26 18.00 -4.01
N VAL A 472 0.09 16.81 -3.42
CA VAL A 472 1.20 15.93 -3.04
C VAL A 472 2.03 15.55 -4.27
N ALA A 473 1.40 15.15 -5.37
CA ALA A 473 2.07 14.87 -6.63
C ALA A 473 2.80 16.11 -7.20
N SER A 474 2.31 17.32 -6.91
CA SER A 474 2.88 18.60 -7.32
C SER A 474 3.95 19.15 -6.37
N GLY A 475 4.35 18.41 -5.33
CA GLY A 475 5.47 18.75 -4.45
C GLY A 475 5.10 19.09 -3.01
N GLU A 476 3.83 19.02 -2.61
CA GLU A 476 3.48 19.14 -1.19
C GLU A 476 4.02 17.94 -0.41
N TYR A 477 4.82 18.19 0.64
CA TYR A 477 5.40 17.15 1.48
C TYR A 477 4.37 16.56 2.44
N VAL A 478 4.39 15.24 2.56
CA VAL A 478 3.59 14.47 3.52
C VAL A 478 4.40 14.15 4.78
N ASN A 479 3.73 13.66 5.82
CA ASN A 479 4.34 13.53 7.14
C ASN A 479 5.52 12.56 7.19
N ASN A 480 5.53 11.46 6.39
CA ASN A 480 6.69 10.59 6.36
C ASN A 480 7.93 11.31 5.80
N GLU A 481 7.75 12.21 4.84
CA GLU A 481 8.83 13.04 4.29
C GLU A 481 9.33 14.08 5.30
N LYS A 482 8.40 14.79 5.96
CA LYS A 482 8.73 15.80 6.98
C LYS A 482 9.47 15.23 8.19
N ASN A 483 9.23 13.95 8.52
CA ASN A 483 9.85 13.26 9.65
C ASN A 483 11.02 12.35 9.22
N ASP A 484 11.35 12.30 7.94
CA ASP A 484 12.38 11.43 7.35
C ASP A 484 12.20 9.93 7.67
N PHE A 485 10.95 9.47 7.70
CA PHE A 485 10.60 8.06 7.84
C PHE A 485 10.58 7.38 6.46
N ARG A 486 11.75 6.88 6.03
CA ARG A 486 12.02 6.37 4.67
C ARG A 486 12.61 4.98 4.73
N GLU A 487 11.75 3.97 4.75
CA GLU A 487 12.17 2.58 4.90
C GLU A 487 12.17 1.84 3.56
N LEU A 488 13.17 1.00 3.35
CA LEU A 488 13.22 -0.02 2.32
C LEU A 488 13.28 -1.39 2.96
N ALA A 489 12.30 -2.25 2.67
CA ALA A 489 12.28 -3.63 3.11
C ALA A 489 12.08 -4.58 1.93
N ILE A 490 12.80 -5.69 1.92
CA ILE A 490 12.81 -6.66 0.84
C ILE A 490 12.29 -8.00 1.38
N PHE A 491 11.40 -8.64 0.63
CA PHE A 491 10.86 -9.94 1.02
C PHE A 491 11.92 -11.03 0.93
N LYS A 492 12.03 -11.82 2.01
CA LYS A 492 12.93 -12.95 2.11
C LYS A 492 12.16 -14.19 2.58
N SER A 493 12.30 -15.27 1.87
CA SER A 493 11.63 -16.54 2.18
C SER A 493 12.58 -17.73 2.31
N GLY A 494 13.82 -17.60 1.86
CA GLY A 494 14.79 -18.69 1.76
C GLY A 494 15.86 -18.69 2.85
N VAL A 495 16.87 -19.51 2.62
CA VAL A 495 18.01 -19.73 3.51
C VAL A 495 19.01 -18.57 3.39
N THR A 496 19.66 -18.24 4.48
CA THR A 496 20.83 -17.35 4.53
C THR A 496 22.08 -18.22 4.72
N LEU A 497 23.17 -17.96 3.93
CA LEU A 497 24.48 -18.62 4.06
C LEU A 497 25.15 -18.27 5.38
#